data_3980f6e6ea1d4e5010a8d627101f7705
#
_entry.id   3980f6e6ea1d4e5010a8d627101f7705
#
_cell.length_a   1.000
_cell.length_b   1.000
_cell.length_c   1.000
_cell.angle_alpha   90.00
_cell.angle_beta   90.00
_cell.angle_gamma   90.00
#
_symmetry.space_group_name_H-M   'P 1'
#
loop_
_entity.id
_entity.type
_entity.pdbx_description
1 polymer ?
#
loop_
_entity_poly.entity_id
_entity_poly.type
_entity_poly.pdbx_seq_one_letter_code
_entity_poly.pdbx_strand_id
1 'polypeptide(L)'
;MLKLGDGNAVDFSSMGENNRLERNFLHHNYHVAGTVRLDDNPSYTIIHKNVIMDSERGIGIKGPCKLTNNFVIDVPMFLRGDVRLKFSGVDVRKLIECSHNVFFPPKETEETRGYYVHGRGIKNLPFHDKLPRLESSIYFSENPDAPFVPKAELGTDLMTSKAVTAGEDDIKLLYADPMFDLEAMKGKIFRFRPGSPAEKLGIEPIDLSNVGSSLAR
;
A
#
# COMPACT_ATOMS: atom_id res chain seq x y z
N MET A 1 -18.46 -16.16 -4.85
CA MET A 1 -17.06 -16.55 -4.69
C MET A 1 -16.92 -17.28 -3.35
N LEU A 2 -16.30 -18.45 -3.32
CA LEU A 2 -16.05 -19.17 -2.06
C LEU A 2 -15.15 -18.30 -1.18
N LYS A 3 -15.53 -18.01 0.04
CA LYS A 3 -14.68 -17.33 1.02
C LYS A 3 -13.60 -18.31 1.48
N LEU A 4 -12.49 -18.34 0.77
CA LEU A 4 -11.27 -18.97 1.26
C LEU A 4 -10.64 -18.01 2.28
N GLY A 5 -10.33 -18.48 3.48
CA GLY A 5 -9.80 -17.64 4.56
C GLY A 5 -8.48 -16.94 4.24
N ASP A 6 -7.74 -17.42 3.26
CA ASP A 6 -6.44 -16.90 2.78
C ASP A 6 -6.44 -16.56 1.28
N GLY A 7 -7.60 -16.22 0.70
CA GLY A 7 -7.69 -15.85 -0.70
C GLY A 7 -7.06 -14.50 -1.01
N ASN A 8 -6.36 -14.42 -2.13
CA ASN A 8 -5.76 -13.20 -2.67
C ASN A 8 -6.02 -13.11 -4.17
N ALA A 9 -5.93 -11.93 -4.76
CA ALA A 9 -5.93 -11.82 -6.21
C ALA A 9 -4.59 -12.27 -6.81
N VAL A 10 -3.49 -11.93 -6.12
CA VAL A 10 -2.12 -12.34 -6.48
C VAL A 10 -1.38 -12.78 -5.23
N ASP A 11 -0.78 -13.96 -5.25
CA ASP A 11 0.02 -14.52 -4.16
C ASP A 11 1.42 -14.89 -4.65
N PHE A 12 2.44 -14.40 -3.94
CA PHE A 12 3.84 -14.74 -4.14
C PHE A 12 4.32 -15.53 -2.92
N SER A 13 4.16 -16.83 -2.96
CA SER A 13 4.58 -17.72 -1.89
C SER A 13 5.70 -18.63 -2.34
N SER A 14 6.80 -18.64 -1.60
CA SER A 14 7.98 -19.50 -1.85
C SER A 14 8.50 -19.45 -3.30
N MET A 15 8.38 -18.30 -3.94
CA MET A 15 8.84 -18.09 -5.32
C MET A 15 10.35 -17.81 -5.35
N GLY A 16 10.96 -18.06 -6.50
CA GLY A 16 12.37 -17.72 -6.75
C GLY A 16 12.62 -16.20 -6.75
N GLU A 17 13.84 -15.80 -7.06
CA GLU A 17 14.25 -14.39 -7.10
C GLU A 17 13.69 -13.63 -8.31
N ASN A 18 13.72 -12.30 -8.23
CA ASN A 18 13.35 -11.38 -9.32
C ASN A 18 11.86 -11.41 -9.71
N ASN A 19 10.99 -11.67 -8.77
CA ASN A 19 9.55 -11.58 -9.03
C ASN A 19 9.13 -10.13 -9.27
N ARG A 20 8.22 -9.94 -10.24
CA ARG A 20 7.67 -8.62 -10.56
C ARG A 20 6.16 -8.70 -10.76
N LEU A 21 5.46 -7.73 -10.21
CA LEU A 21 4.05 -7.45 -10.48
C LEU A 21 3.96 -6.02 -10.99
N GLU A 22 3.62 -5.86 -12.26
CA GLU A 22 3.64 -4.53 -12.87
C GLU A 22 2.41 -4.29 -13.75
N ARG A 23 1.89 -3.05 -13.70
CA ARG A 23 0.85 -2.54 -14.59
C ARG A 23 -0.43 -3.40 -14.58
N ASN A 24 -0.87 -3.81 -13.41
CA ASN A 24 -2.13 -4.53 -13.23
C ASN A 24 -3.20 -3.62 -12.65
N PHE A 25 -4.45 -3.91 -13.04
CA PHE A 25 -5.64 -3.35 -12.42
C PHE A 25 -6.31 -4.44 -11.59
N LEU A 26 -6.19 -4.35 -10.27
CA LEU A 26 -6.69 -5.31 -9.29
C LEU A 26 -7.82 -4.66 -8.50
N HIS A 27 -9.00 -5.26 -8.50
CA HIS A 27 -10.15 -4.65 -7.85
C HIS A 27 -11.15 -5.67 -7.31
N HIS A 28 -12.05 -5.23 -6.41
CA HIS A 28 -13.11 -6.04 -5.82
C HIS A 28 -12.59 -7.29 -5.11
N ASN A 29 -11.45 -7.20 -4.45
CA ASN A 29 -10.91 -8.27 -3.62
C ASN A 29 -11.22 -8.01 -2.14
N TYR A 30 -12.20 -8.71 -1.61
CA TYR A 30 -12.66 -8.55 -0.23
C TYR A 30 -12.10 -9.64 0.69
N HIS A 31 -10.81 -9.96 0.54
CA HIS A 31 -10.12 -10.95 1.35
C HIS A 31 -9.18 -10.33 2.38
N VAL A 32 -9.23 -10.90 3.59
CA VAL A 32 -8.48 -10.41 4.76
C VAL A 32 -6.96 -10.52 4.65
N ALA A 33 -6.43 -11.28 3.70
CA ALA A 33 -4.99 -11.45 3.55
C ALA A 33 -4.32 -10.35 2.70
N GLY A 34 -5.08 -9.67 1.85
CA GLY A 34 -4.63 -8.62 0.94
C GLY A 34 -4.99 -8.92 -0.51
N THR A 35 -5.04 -7.91 -1.35
CA THR A 35 -5.23 -8.08 -2.80
C THR A 35 -3.97 -8.65 -3.44
N VAL A 36 -2.82 -8.12 -3.05
CA VAL A 36 -1.50 -8.69 -3.36
C VAL A 36 -0.89 -9.18 -2.05
N ARG A 37 -0.36 -10.39 -2.04
CA ARG A 37 0.26 -10.99 -0.86
C ARG A 37 1.64 -11.53 -1.19
N LEU A 38 2.63 -11.11 -0.43
CA LEU A 38 3.93 -11.74 -0.35
C LEU A 38 3.92 -12.66 0.86
N ASP A 39 3.71 -13.95 0.64
CA ASP A 39 3.56 -14.96 1.70
C ASP A 39 4.82 -15.82 1.85
N ASP A 40 4.73 -16.81 2.69
CA ASP A 40 5.79 -17.68 3.20
C ASP A 40 7.05 -17.78 2.33
N ASN A 41 8.21 -17.45 2.94
CA ASN A 41 9.50 -17.36 2.27
C ASN A 41 9.54 -16.47 1.02
N PRO A 42 9.00 -15.23 1.08
CA PRO A 42 9.05 -14.37 -0.07
C PRO A 42 10.51 -14.04 -0.39
N SER A 43 10.85 -14.15 -1.65
CA SER A 43 12.06 -13.57 -2.21
C SER A 43 11.81 -12.10 -2.51
N TYR A 44 12.86 -11.36 -2.79
CA TYR A 44 12.73 -9.95 -3.17
C TYR A 44 11.78 -9.79 -4.36
N THR A 45 10.71 -9.04 -4.14
CA THR A 45 9.64 -8.85 -5.12
C THR A 45 9.45 -7.38 -5.42
N ILE A 46 9.33 -7.03 -6.70
CA ILE A 46 9.04 -5.67 -7.14
C ILE A 46 7.55 -5.58 -7.49
N ILE A 47 6.86 -4.63 -6.87
CA ILE A 47 5.46 -4.30 -7.15
C ILE A 47 5.44 -2.85 -7.65
N HIS A 48 5.18 -2.67 -8.95
CA HIS A 48 5.40 -1.39 -9.62
C HIS A 48 4.25 -1.04 -10.57
N LYS A 49 3.79 0.22 -10.50
CA LYS A 49 2.74 0.76 -11.40
C LYS A 49 1.46 -0.08 -11.44
N ASN A 50 1.03 -0.62 -10.31
CA ASN A 50 -0.27 -1.27 -10.21
C ASN A 50 -1.30 -0.32 -9.62
N VAL A 51 -2.55 -0.55 -9.99
CA VAL A 51 -3.70 0.07 -9.35
C VAL A 51 -4.49 -1.01 -8.61
N ILE A 52 -4.64 -0.82 -7.32
CA ILE A 52 -5.49 -1.64 -6.44
C ILE A 52 -6.64 -0.75 -6.01
N MET A 53 -7.86 -1.18 -6.29
CA MET A 53 -9.04 -0.35 -6.06
C MET A 53 -10.20 -1.17 -5.50
N ASP A 54 -11.06 -0.50 -4.68
CA ASP A 54 -12.29 -1.10 -4.18
C ASP A 54 -12.04 -2.52 -3.63
N SER A 55 -11.21 -2.60 -2.62
CA SER A 55 -10.77 -3.87 -2.02
C SER A 55 -10.65 -3.71 -0.51
N GLU A 56 -10.79 -4.80 0.24
CA GLU A 56 -10.71 -4.74 1.70
C GLU A 56 -9.29 -4.41 2.18
N ARG A 57 -8.28 -4.95 1.49
CA ARG A 57 -6.86 -4.72 1.80
C ARG A 57 -6.03 -4.65 0.53
N GLY A 58 -5.02 -3.79 0.56
CA GLY A 58 -4.10 -3.60 -0.54
C GLY A 58 -2.99 -4.67 -0.60
N ILE A 59 -1.81 -4.33 -0.09
CA ILE A 59 -0.62 -5.15 -0.23
C ILE A 59 -0.22 -5.75 1.12
N GLY A 60 -0.18 -7.07 1.18
CA GLY A 60 0.32 -7.84 2.32
C GLY A 60 1.78 -8.25 2.14
N ILE A 61 2.64 -7.96 3.12
CA ILE A 61 4.09 -8.14 3.02
C ILE A 61 4.60 -9.00 4.16
N LYS A 62 5.33 -10.06 3.85
CA LYS A 62 6.01 -10.90 4.84
C LYS A 62 7.53 -10.91 4.71
N GLY A 63 8.09 -10.15 3.80
CA GLY A 63 9.55 -10.11 3.58
C GLY A 63 9.99 -9.01 2.63
N PRO A 64 11.20 -9.09 2.09
CA PRO A 64 11.80 -8.02 1.32
C PRO A 64 11.05 -7.72 0.03
N CYS A 65 10.79 -6.43 -0.21
CA CYS A 65 10.10 -5.99 -1.42
C CYS A 65 10.39 -4.53 -1.76
N LYS A 66 10.07 -4.17 -3.00
CA LYS A 66 10.06 -2.80 -3.48
C LYS A 66 8.69 -2.45 -4.03
N LEU A 67 8.08 -1.44 -3.42
CA LEU A 67 6.77 -0.91 -3.79
C LEU A 67 6.96 0.48 -4.38
N THR A 68 6.78 0.63 -5.69
CA THR A 68 6.97 1.93 -6.32
C THR A 68 5.87 2.28 -7.30
N ASN A 69 5.40 3.51 -7.19
CA ASN A 69 4.41 4.08 -8.10
C ASN A 69 3.14 3.23 -8.20
N ASN A 70 2.66 2.67 -7.07
CA ASN A 70 1.38 1.99 -7.03
C ASN A 70 0.30 2.93 -6.50
N PHE A 71 -0.91 2.80 -7.00
CA PHE A 71 -2.07 3.54 -6.53
C PHE A 71 -3.02 2.58 -5.82
N VAL A 72 -3.28 2.85 -4.55
CA VAL A 72 -4.19 2.07 -3.70
C VAL A 72 -5.34 2.98 -3.32
N ILE A 73 -6.49 2.77 -3.97
CA ILE A 73 -7.64 3.68 -3.96
C ILE A 73 -8.88 2.95 -3.44
N ASP A 74 -9.64 3.59 -2.57
CA ASP A 74 -10.81 2.99 -1.91
C ASP A 74 -10.47 1.67 -1.19
N VAL A 75 -9.33 1.65 -0.51
CA VAL A 75 -8.85 0.51 0.26
C VAL A 75 -8.55 0.94 1.69
N PRO A 76 -9.31 0.47 2.70
CA PRO A 76 -9.15 0.90 4.09
C PRO A 76 -7.77 0.62 4.68
N MET A 77 -7.19 -0.54 4.35
CA MET A 77 -5.85 -0.92 4.74
C MET A 77 -4.96 -1.08 3.51
N PHE A 78 -4.23 -0.04 3.13
CA PHE A 78 -3.44 -0.06 1.91
C PHE A 78 -2.16 -0.91 2.01
N LEU A 79 -1.57 -1.03 3.20
CA LEU A 79 -0.35 -1.81 3.41
C LEU A 79 -0.41 -2.57 4.73
N ARG A 80 -0.20 -3.89 4.66
CA ARG A 80 -0.08 -4.76 5.83
C ARG A 80 1.25 -5.50 5.80
N GLY A 81 2.08 -5.30 6.82
CA GLY A 81 3.31 -6.06 7.01
C GLY A 81 3.14 -7.15 8.08
N ASP A 82 3.57 -8.37 7.78
CA ASP A 82 3.69 -9.47 8.75
C ASP A 82 5.12 -10.03 8.66
N VAL A 83 6.06 -9.31 9.26
CA VAL A 83 7.49 -9.63 9.15
C VAL A 83 7.82 -10.90 9.92
N ARG A 84 8.39 -11.87 9.23
CA ARG A 84 8.72 -13.20 9.78
C ARG A 84 9.92 -13.17 10.71
N LEU A 85 9.99 -14.16 11.61
CA LEU A 85 11.09 -14.32 12.57
C LEU A 85 12.48 -14.37 11.94
N LYS A 86 12.61 -14.88 10.71
CA LYS A 86 13.90 -14.90 9.99
C LYS A 86 14.47 -13.52 9.72
N PHE A 87 13.63 -12.46 9.78
CA PHE A 87 14.02 -11.07 9.66
C PHE A 87 14.08 -10.37 11.02
N SER A 88 14.08 -11.11 12.12
CA SER A 88 14.14 -10.56 13.47
C SER A 88 15.39 -9.69 13.65
N GLY A 89 15.17 -8.47 14.15
CA GLY A 89 16.26 -7.51 14.34
C GLY A 89 16.67 -6.75 13.08
N VAL A 90 16.07 -7.05 11.92
CA VAL A 90 16.31 -6.27 10.71
C VAL A 90 15.42 -5.04 10.69
N ASP A 91 16.00 -3.89 10.42
CA ASP A 91 15.26 -2.64 10.19
C ASP A 91 14.27 -2.83 9.02
N VAL A 92 12.98 -2.59 9.28
CA VAL A 92 11.90 -2.75 8.28
C VAL A 92 12.16 -1.86 7.05
N ARG A 93 12.80 -0.71 7.24
CA ARG A 93 13.17 0.21 6.15
C ARG A 93 14.19 -0.38 5.17
N LYS A 94 14.93 -1.41 5.60
CA LYS A 94 15.86 -2.16 4.73
C LYS A 94 15.20 -3.35 4.06
N LEU A 95 14.07 -3.81 4.57
CA LEU A 95 13.30 -4.90 4.00
C LEU A 95 12.29 -4.41 2.97
N ILE A 96 11.65 -3.29 3.27
CA ILE A 96 10.54 -2.76 2.50
C ILE A 96 10.93 -1.39 1.97
N GLU A 97 11.28 -1.33 0.70
CA GLU A 97 11.45 -0.08 -0.03
C GLU A 97 10.09 0.39 -0.54
N CYS A 98 9.63 1.56 -0.12
CA CYS A 98 8.32 2.08 -0.51
C CYS A 98 8.43 3.55 -0.92
N SER A 99 8.16 3.85 -2.20
CA SER A 99 8.26 5.22 -2.71
C SER A 99 7.30 5.52 -3.85
N HIS A 100 6.95 6.80 -4.01
CA HIS A 100 6.13 7.31 -5.12
C HIS A 100 4.75 6.63 -5.21
N ASN A 101 4.19 6.15 -4.10
CA ASN A 101 2.88 5.53 -4.10
C ASN A 101 1.80 6.54 -3.73
N VAL A 102 0.58 6.28 -4.16
CA VAL A 102 -0.61 7.04 -3.74
C VAL A 102 -1.52 6.12 -2.95
N PHE A 103 -1.85 6.54 -1.74
CA PHE A 103 -2.75 5.85 -0.85
C PHE A 103 -3.96 6.74 -0.57
N PHE A 104 -5.11 6.31 -1.06
CA PHE A 104 -6.35 7.05 -0.99
C PHE A 104 -7.45 6.14 -0.44
N PRO A 105 -7.60 6.08 0.90
CA PRO A 105 -8.62 5.25 1.54
C PRO A 105 -10.03 5.76 1.24
N PRO A 106 -11.07 4.93 1.44
CA PRO A 106 -12.45 5.35 1.28
C PRO A 106 -12.84 6.43 2.29
N LYS A 107 -13.84 7.23 1.91
CA LYS A 107 -14.33 8.38 2.68
C LYS A 107 -14.86 8.01 4.06
N GLU A 108 -15.50 6.87 4.19
CA GLU A 108 -16.27 6.43 5.34
C GLU A 108 -15.85 5.06 5.81
N THR A 109 -14.83 4.98 6.64
CA THR A 109 -14.63 3.78 7.45
C THR A 109 -14.16 4.19 8.84
N GLU A 110 -14.88 3.77 9.87
CA GLU A 110 -14.45 3.89 11.27
C GLU A 110 -13.14 3.14 11.52
N GLU A 111 -12.74 2.25 10.61
CA GLU A 111 -11.57 1.38 10.68
C GLU A 111 -10.50 1.65 9.62
N THR A 112 -10.37 2.86 9.10
CA THR A 112 -9.28 3.16 8.17
C THR A 112 -7.95 3.00 8.88
N ARG A 113 -7.34 1.85 8.67
CA ARG A 113 -6.06 1.50 9.32
C ARG A 113 -4.86 1.88 8.49
N GLY A 114 -5.08 2.48 7.34
CA GLY A 114 -4.08 2.99 6.40
C GLY A 114 -2.89 2.06 6.21
N TYR A 115 -2.02 2.05 7.18
CA TYR A 115 -0.78 1.32 7.17
C TYR A 115 -0.57 0.54 8.48
N TYR A 116 -0.12 -0.71 8.36
CA TYR A 116 0.05 -1.60 9.49
C TYR A 116 1.21 -2.58 9.26
N VAL A 117 2.16 -2.62 10.16
CA VAL A 117 3.20 -3.66 10.19
C VAL A 117 3.20 -4.34 11.54
N HIS A 118 3.12 -5.65 11.53
CA HIS A 118 3.24 -6.46 12.74
C HIS A 118 4.13 -7.68 12.48
N GLY A 119 4.36 -8.44 13.50
CA GLY A 119 5.01 -9.73 13.38
C GLY A 119 5.98 -10.01 14.52
N ARG A 120 6.27 -11.27 14.70
CA ARG A 120 7.18 -11.72 15.76
C ARG A 120 8.60 -11.22 15.54
N GLY A 121 8.98 -11.02 14.28
CA GLY A 121 10.32 -10.58 13.91
C GLY A 121 10.66 -9.14 14.31
N ILE A 122 9.63 -8.30 14.50
CA ILE A 122 9.82 -6.86 14.79
C ILE A 122 9.31 -6.45 16.16
N LYS A 123 8.83 -7.38 16.97
CA LYS A 123 8.19 -7.09 18.27
C LYS A 123 9.04 -6.21 19.19
N ASN A 124 10.34 -6.41 19.19
CA ASN A 124 11.27 -5.71 20.08
C ASN A 124 11.97 -4.51 19.42
N LEU A 125 11.65 -4.17 18.18
CA LEU A 125 12.20 -2.98 17.55
C LEU A 125 11.56 -1.71 18.10
N PRO A 126 12.28 -0.58 18.11
CA PRO A 126 11.69 0.73 18.32
C PRO A 126 10.57 1.00 17.30
N PHE A 127 9.63 1.88 17.66
CA PHE A 127 8.48 2.16 16.78
C PHE A 127 8.89 2.58 15.37
N HIS A 128 9.80 3.53 15.26
CA HIS A 128 10.27 4.05 13.97
C HIS A 128 10.89 2.97 13.08
N ASP A 129 11.55 1.98 13.67
CA ASP A 129 12.16 0.87 12.94
C ASP A 129 11.16 -0.17 12.45
N LYS A 130 9.91 -0.09 12.91
CA LYS A 130 8.81 -0.97 12.48
C LYS A 130 8.10 -0.47 11.23
N LEU A 131 8.35 0.76 10.82
CA LEU A 131 7.66 1.38 9.70
C LEU A 131 8.63 1.54 8.52
N PRO A 132 8.28 1.12 7.30
CA PRO A 132 9.06 1.51 6.13
C PRO A 132 8.92 3.00 5.90
N ARG A 133 9.91 3.59 5.27
CA ARG A 133 9.78 4.93 4.73
C ARG A 133 8.83 4.90 3.54
N LEU A 134 7.93 5.86 3.49
CA LEU A 134 6.99 6.03 2.38
C LEU A 134 7.44 7.18 1.49
N GLU A 135 8.71 7.13 1.06
CA GLU A 135 9.41 8.24 0.40
C GLU A 135 8.64 8.76 -0.82
N SER A 136 8.51 10.08 -0.92
CA SER A 136 7.84 10.74 -2.05
C SER A 136 6.45 10.15 -2.35
N SER A 137 5.78 9.62 -1.34
CA SER A 137 4.44 9.05 -1.47
C SER A 137 3.39 10.02 -0.95
N ILE A 138 2.16 9.87 -1.43
CA ILE A 138 1.01 10.65 -0.99
C ILE A 138 0.05 9.75 -0.22
N TYR A 139 -0.41 10.24 0.91
CA TYR A 139 -1.59 9.74 1.59
C TYR A 139 -2.61 10.85 1.71
N PHE A 140 -3.85 10.55 1.37
CA PHE A 140 -4.93 11.50 1.55
C PHE A 140 -6.19 10.78 2.00
N SER A 141 -6.73 11.20 3.12
CA SER A 141 -8.06 10.83 3.59
C SER A 141 -8.91 12.08 3.69
N GLU A 142 -10.14 12.01 3.25
CA GLU A 142 -11.10 13.10 3.46
C GLU A 142 -11.40 13.33 4.94
N ASN A 143 -11.13 12.34 5.80
CA ASN A 143 -11.14 12.49 7.25
C ASN A 143 -9.70 12.60 7.78
N PRO A 144 -9.21 13.81 8.11
CA PRO A 144 -7.84 14.00 8.60
C PRO A 144 -7.60 13.38 9.98
N ASP A 145 -8.65 13.09 10.73
CA ASP A 145 -8.58 12.48 12.06
C ASP A 145 -8.70 10.94 12.01
N ALA A 146 -8.83 10.37 10.78
CA ALA A 146 -8.84 8.94 10.62
C ALA A 146 -7.55 8.30 11.16
N PRO A 147 -7.63 7.16 11.86
CA PRO A 147 -6.45 6.49 12.37
C PRO A 147 -5.60 5.97 11.23
N PHE A 148 -4.31 6.35 11.24
CA PHE A 148 -3.34 5.89 10.25
C PHE A 148 -2.68 4.57 10.66
N VAL A 149 -2.31 4.45 11.94
CA VAL A 149 -1.71 3.23 12.50
C VAL A 149 -2.40 2.89 13.80
N PRO A 150 -3.01 1.72 13.94
CA PRO A 150 -3.72 1.34 15.17
C PRO A 150 -2.77 1.14 16.35
N LYS A 151 -3.07 1.76 17.47
CA LYS A 151 -2.32 1.68 18.73
C LYS A 151 -2.06 0.24 19.21
N ALA A 152 -3.08 -0.60 19.14
CA ALA A 152 -3.04 -1.93 19.77
C ALA A 152 -1.98 -2.89 19.20
N GLU A 153 -1.53 -2.64 17.99
CA GLU A 153 -0.71 -3.59 17.25
C GLU A 153 0.77 -3.23 17.20
N LEU A 154 1.10 -1.97 17.47
CA LEU A 154 2.49 -1.50 17.53
C LEU A 154 2.91 -1.04 18.93
N GLY A 155 2.00 -1.06 19.91
CA GLY A 155 2.27 -0.60 21.27
C GLY A 155 2.45 0.92 21.39
N THR A 156 1.91 1.67 20.43
CA THR A 156 1.98 3.14 20.37
C THR A 156 0.61 3.77 20.53
N ASP A 157 0.59 5.08 20.75
CA ASP A 157 -0.65 5.84 20.72
C ASP A 157 -1.21 5.90 19.30
N LEU A 158 -2.53 6.00 19.19
CA LEU A 158 -3.20 6.14 17.90
C LEU A 158 -2.69 7.40 17.22
N MET A 159 -2.14 7.26 16.04
CA MET A 159 -1.70 8.39 15.23
C MET A 159 -2.77 8.71 14.20
N THR A 160 -3.09 9.97 14.05
CA THR A 160 -3.94 10.41 12.93
C THR A 160 -3.09 10.57 11.66
N SER A 161 -3.74 10.47 10.54
CA SER A 161 -3.10 10.67 9.23
C SER A 161 -2.34 12.01 9.15
N LYS A 162 -2.97 13.07 9.66
CA LYS A 162 -2.38 14.40 9.69
C LYS A 162 -1.19 14.50 10.65
N ALA A 163 -1.25 13.85 11.81
CA ALA A 163 -0.16 13.87 12.78
C ALA A 163 1.08 13.14 12.27
N VAL A 164 0.89 12.00 11.57
CA VAL A 164 2.00 11.24 10.97
C VAL A 164 2.76 12.06 9.94
N THR A 165 2.05 12.86 9.16
CA THR A 165 2.69 13.64 8.08
C THR A 165 3.24 14.99 8.55
N ALA A 166 2.71 15.55 9.64
CA ALA A 166 3.11 16.87 10.13
C ALA A 166 4.35 16.86 11.05
N GLY A 167 4.69 15.70 11.62
CA GLY A 167 5.66 15.65 12.71
C GLY A 167 6.90 14.80 12.50
N GLU A 168 6.97 13.97 11.45
CA GLU A 168 8.05 12.99 11.37
C GLU A 168 8.69 12.93 9.98
N ASP A 169 9.85 13.55 9.85
CA ASP A 169 10.76 13.46 8.69
C ASP A 169 11.12 12.00 8.32
N ASP A 170 10.96 11.07 9.25
CA ASP A 170 11.37 9.68 9.06
C ASP A 170 10.46 8.86 8.15
N ILE A 171 9.16 9.17 8.06
CA ILE A 171 8.22 8.45 7.18
C ILE A 171 8.19 9.04 5.78
N LYS A 172 8.47 10.33 5.65
CA LYS A 172 8.52 11.09 4.38
C LYS A 172 7.27 10.96 3.51
N LEU A 173 6.12 10.88 4.14
CA LEU A 173 4.81 10.80 3.51
C LEU A 173 4.18 12.18 3.43
N LEU A 174 3.72 12.58 2.26
CA LEU A 174 2.98 13.83 2.10
C LEU A 174 1.47 13.58 2.30
N TYR A 175 0.86 14.32 3.22
CA TYR A 175 -0.59 14.38 3.35
C TYR A 175 -1.16 15.47 2.45
N ALA A 176 -1.69 15.09 1.30
CA ALA A 176 -2.28 16.02 0.33
C ALA A 176 -3.22 15.29 -0.62
N ASP A 177 -4.25 16.01 -1.11
CA ASP A 177 -5.09 15.51 -2.20
C ASP A 177 -4.23 15.27 -3.46
N PRO A 178 -4.18 14.03 -3.96
CA PRO A 178 -3.46 13.71 -5.19
C PRO A 178 -4.06 14.36 -6.44
N MET A 179 -5.26 14.92 -6.34
CA MET A 179 -5.98 15.60 -7.43
C MET A 179 -6.16 14.71 -8.67
N PHE A 180 -6.66 13.49 -8.49
CA PHE A 180 -6.94 12.61 -9.61
C PHE A 180 -7.90 13.24 -10.65
N ASP A 181 -7.65 12.96 -11.93
CA ASP A 181 -8.59 13.20 -13.03
C ASP A 181 -9.65 12.09 -13.04
N LEU A 182 -10.77 12.34 -12.37
CA LEU A 182 -11.84 11.34 -12.18
C LEU A 182 -12.48 10.89 -13.51
N GLU A 183 -12.49 11.74 -14.54
CA GLU A 183 -13.01 11.35 -15.85
C GLU A 183 -12.06 10.39 -16.57
N ALA A 184 -10.77 10.64 -16.51
CA ALA A 184 -9.76 9.72 -17.07
C ALA A 184 -9.76 8.36 -16.37
N MET A 185 -10.00 8.34 -15.06
CA MET A 185 -10.06 7.10 -14.28
C MET A 185 -11.16 6.13 -14.76
N LYS A 186 -12.29 6.63 -15.29
CA LYS A 186 -13.33 5.80 -15.89
C LYS A 186 -12.82 4.96 -17.07
N GLY A 187 -11.82 5.47 -17.78
CA GLY A 187 -11.10 4.78 -18.85
C GLY A 187 -9.87 3.99 -18.39
N LYS A 188 -9.70 3.76 -17.08
CA LYS A 188 -8.51 3.16 -16.47
C LYS A 188 -7.22 3.95 -16.74
N ILE A 189 -7.31 5.26 -16.92
CA ILE A 189 -6.17 6.15 -17.04
C ILE A 189 -6.06 6.94 -15.73
N PHE A 190 -5.13 6.54 -14.88
CA PHE A 190 -4.92 7.11 -13.56
C PHE A 190 -3.85 8.19 -13.66
N ARG A 191 -4.30 9.40 -13.90
CA ARG A 191 -3.48 10.62 -14.01
C ARG A 191 -3.99 11.70 -13.07
N PHE A 192 -3.20 12.72 -12.92
CA PHE A 192 -3.48 13.84 -12.03
C PHE A 192 -3.91 15.07 -12.82
N ARG A 193 -4.68 15.94 -12.18
CA ARG A 193 -4.97 17.27 -12.71
C ARG A 193 -3.73 18.17 -12.58
N PRO A 194 -3.59 19.18 -13.46
CA PRO A 194 -2.47 20.13 -13.39
C PRO A 194 -2.32 20.77 -12.00
N GLY A 195 -1.08 20.88 -11.53
CA GLY A 195 -0.76 21.42 -10.21
C GLY A 195 -0.84 20.42 -9.06
N SER A 196 -1.09 19.16 -9.36
CA SER A 196 -1.08 18.09 -8.35
C SER A 196 0.25 18.02 -7.61
N PRO A 197 0.24 17.78 -6.29
CA PRO A 197 1.46 17.51 -5.55
C PRO A 197 2.18 16.24 -6.01
N ALA A 198 1.47 15.31 -6.65
CA ALA A 198 2.05 14.09 -7.20
C ALA A 198 3.12 14.36 -8.27
N GLU A 199 2.89 15.38 -9.11
CA GLU A 199 3.86 15.79 -10.15
C GLU A 199 5.18 16.25 -9.51
N LYS A 200 5.10 17.03 -8.43
CA LYS A 200 6.28 17.54 -7.71
C LYS A 200 7.09 16.44 -7.03
N LEU A 201 6.42 15.36 -6.64
CA LEU A 201 7.04 14.20 -6.03
C LEU A 201 7.58 13.20 -7.05
N GLY A 202 7.36 13.42 -8.35
CA GLY A 202 7.78 12.49 -9.40
C GLY A 202 6.92 11.22 -9.48
N ILE A 203 5.69 11.26 -8.96
CA ILE A 203 4.74 10.15 -9.09
C ILE A 203 4.22 10.15 -10.53
N GLU A 204 4.43 9.04 -11.22
CA GLU A 204 4.06 8.92 -12.62
C GLU A 204 2.61 8.45 -12.79
N PRO A 205 1.87 8.98 -13.78
CA PRO A 205 0.57 8.46 -14.15
C PRO A 205 0.63 6.97 -14.56
N ILE A 206 -0.49 6.28 -14.38
CA ILE A 206 -0.61 4.87 -14.77
C ILE A 206 -1.74 4.74 -15.80
N ASP A 207 -1.39 4.33 -17.00
CA ASP A 207 -2.36 4.04 -18.05
C ASP A 207 -2.55 2.53 -18.16
N LEU A 208 -3.75 2.08 -17.85
CA LEU A 208 -4.21 0.69 -17.92
C LEU A 208 -5.39 0.52 -18.88
N SER A 209 -5.61 1.46 -19.77
CA SER A 209 -6.72 1.44 -20.74
C SER A 209 -6.72 0.20 -21.63
N ASN A 210 -5.53 -0.37 -21.87
CA ASN A 210 -5.33 -1.58 -22.65
C ASN A 210 -5.21 -2.86 -21.80
N VAL A 211 -5.40 -2.77 -20.48
CA VAL A 211 -5.31 -3.92 -19.57
C VAL A 211 -6.69 -4.53 -19.35
N GLY A 212 -6.78 -5.84 -19.53
CA GLY A 212 -7.99 -6.63 -19.39
C GLY A 212 -8.36 -7.32 -20.71
N SER A 213 -9.32 -8.26 -20.67
CA SER A 213 -9.75 -8.95 -21.87
C SER A 213 -10.51 -7.98 -22.78
N SER A 214 -10.03 -7.81 -23.98
CA SER A 214 -10.78 -7.29 -25.11
C SER A 214 -11.70 -8.39 -25.68
N LEU A 215 -12.50 -9.04 -24.81
CA LEU A 215 -13.58 -9.85 -25.33
C LEU A 215 -14.46 -8.89 -26.13
N ALA A 216 -14.35 -9.01 -27.45
CA ALA A 216 -15.16 -8.26 -28.37
C ALA A 216 -16.63 -8.37 -27.94
N ARG A 217 -17.25 -7.22 -27.85
CA ARG A 217 -18.68 -7.10 -27.65
C ARG A 217 -19.43 -7.64 -28.85
#